data_d8aad38ea3f230b4a954491321825fd6
#
_entry.id   d8aad38ea3f230b4a954491321825fd6
#
_cell.length_a   1.000
_cell.length_b   1.000
_cell.length_c   1.000
_cell.angle_alpha   90.00
_cell.angle_beta   90.00
_cell.angle_gamma   90.00
#
_symmetry.space_group_name_H-M   'P 1'
#
loop_
_entity.id
_entity.type
_entity.pdbx_description
1 polymer ?
#
loop_
_entity_poly.entity_id
_entity_poly.type
_entity_poly.pdbx_seq_one_letter_code
_entity_poly.pdbx_strand_id
1 'polypeptide(L)'
;MRPEKKYLVDEVSGYLGKSDYVFLADYRKVTVADAAELRASLRAQQAEYHVVKNSILNVACRERKLPELESSWLIGQTAIVVGGRNPSEVAKILTKYFKDKEKLALKGGVLGQSRLSAADVDALSKLPSLDTLRAQLLGLLSQPATSLVRVLQGVPQGLLNVLQAKSEAAPAATT
;
A
#
# COMPACT_ATOMS: atom_id res chain seq x y z
N MET A 1 17.15 20.84 25.43
CA MET A 1 15.69 20.59 25.35
C MET A 1 15.11 20.38 26.71
N ARG A 2 13.86 20.82 26.98
CA ARG A 2 13.17 20.49 28.25
C ARG A 2 12.92 18.98 28.30
N PRO A 3 13.00 18.33 29.49
CA PRO A 3 12.87 16.88 29.63
C PRO A 3 11.55 16.35 29.03
N GLU A 4 10.46 17.09 29.17
CA GLU A 4 9.14 16.76 28.62
C GLU A 4 9.14 16.61 27.10
N LYS A 5 9.92 17.46 26.39
CA LYS A 5 10.03 17.35 24.93
C LYS A 5 10.81 16.11 24.49
N LYS A 6 11.76 15.65 25.30
CA LYS A 6 12.48 14.40 24.98
C LYS A 6 11.53 13.20 25.02
N TYR A 7 10.69 13.10 26.05
CA TYR A 7 9.67 12.04 26.11
C TYR A 7 8.78 11.98 24.87
N LEU A 8 8.29 13.14 24.40
CA LEU A 8 7.46 13.19 23.20
C LEU A 8 8.25 12.80 21.93
N VAL A 9 9.52 13.15 21.85
CA VAL A 9 10.37 12.74 20.71
C VAL A 9 10.64 11.24 20.77
N ASP A 10 10.93 10.69 21.95
CA ASP A 10 11.16 9.27 22.15
C ASP A 10 9.91 8.44 21.83
N GLU A 11 8.73 8.93 22.22
CA GLU A 11 7.44 8.31 21.90
C GLU A 11 7.20 8.28 20.38
N VAL A 12 7.33 9.42 19.70
CA VAL A 12 7.16 9.51 18.24
C VAL A 12 8.23 8.68 17.52
N SER A 13 9.46 8.70 18.00
CA SER A 13 10.53 7.85 17.50
C SER A 13 10.20 6.35 17.68
N GLY A 14 9.54 5.97 18.78
CA GLY A 14 9.00 4.63 18.99
C GLY A 14 7.94 4.23 17.93
N TYR A 15 7.01 5.14 17.62
CA TYR A 15 6.02 4.90 16.57
C TYR A 15 6.66 4.75 15.17
N LEU A 16 7.60 5.64 14.85
CA LEU A 16 8.35 5.57 13.58
C LEU A 16 9.20 4.30 13.45
N GLY A 17 9.52 3.63 14.58
CA GLY A 17 10.27 2.37 14.55
C GLY A 17 9.44 1.12 14.35
N LYS A 18 8.12 1.23 14.39
CA LYS A 18 7.22 0.09 14.19
C LYS A 18 7.08 -0.31 12.72
N SER A 19 7.35 0.58 11.78
CA SER A 19 7.22 0.33 10.35
C SER A 19 8.25 1.09 9.54
N ASP A 20 8.56 0.55 8.35
CA ASP A 20 9.47 1.16 7.38
C ASP A 20 8.80 2.28 6.56
N TYR A 21 7.54 2.58 6.82
CA TYR A 21 6.80 3.62 6.12
C TYR A 21 6.02 4.52 7.08
N VAL A 22 5.81 5.74 6.64
CA VAL A 22 5.03 6.76 7.36
C VAL A 22 4.18 7.52 6.34
N PHE A 23 2.87 7.52 6.51
CA PHE A 23 1.99 8.37 5.72
C PHE A 23 1.57 9.59 6.54
N LEU A 24 1.55 10.74 5.88
CA LEU A 24 1.17 12.03 6.45
C LEU A 24 -0.19 12.45 5.91
N ALA A 25 -1.11 12.72 6.82
CA ALA A 25 -2.47 13.13 6.49
C ALA A 25 -2.84 14.43 7.21
N ASP A 26 -3.66 15.25 6.58
CA ASP A 26 -4.29 16.42 7.19
C ASP A 26 -5.65 16.02 7.78
N TYR A 27 -5.92 16.37 9.03
CA TYR A 27 -7.14 15.95 9.72
C TYR A 27 -8.13 17.10 10.04
N ARG A 28 -8.01 18.24 9.36
CA ARG A 28 -8.80 19.46 9.68
C ARG A 28 -10.30 19.26 9.70
N LYS A 29 -10.82 18.38 8.84
CA LYS A 29 -12.28 18.18 8.66
C LYS A 29 -12.78 16.86 9.26
N VAL A 30 -11.94 16.14 10.01
CA VAL A 30 -12.28 14.82 10.56
C VAL A 30 -13.05 14.97 11.85
N THR A 31 -14.21 14.32 11.95
CA THR A 31 -15.00 14.24 13.19
C THR A 31 -14.46 13.13 14.09
N VAL A 32 -14.85 13.13 15.37
CA VAL A 32 -14.43 12.08 16.32
C VAL A 32 -14.94 10.70 15.88
N ALA A 33 -16.16 10.62 15.36
CA ALA A 33 -16.73 9.38 14.83
C ALA A 33 -15.92 8.87 13.62
N ASP A 34 -15.61 9.77 12.68
CA ASP A 34 -14.79 9.43 11.50
C ASP A 34 -13.39 8.92 11.91
N ALA A 35 -12.77 9.57 12.90
CA ALA A 35 -11.48 9.14 13.41
C ALA A 35 -11.54 7.76 14.09
N ALA A 36 -12.64 7.44 14.77
CA ALA A 36 -12.84 6.13 15.38
C ALA A 36 -13.00 5.03 14.31
N GLU A 37 -13.79 5.28 13.26
CA GLU A 37 -13.95 4.37 12.12
C GLU A 37 -12.62 4.13 11.39
N LEU A 38 -11.85 5.20 11.14
CA LEU A 38 -10.54 5.11 10.52
C LEU A 38 -9.59 4.24 11.36
N ARG A 39 -9.53 4.49 12.67
CA ARG A 39 -8.71 3.69 13.58
C ARG A 39 -9.14 2.22 13.62
N ALA A 40 -10.44 1.95 13.59
CA ALA A 40 -10.95 0.58 13.54
C ALA A 40 -10.50 -0.13 12.26
N SER A 41 -10.61 0.54 11.11
CA SER A 41 -10.18 0.00 9.81
C SER A 41 -8.66 -0.21 9.73
N LEU A 42 -7.87 0.71 10.30
CA LEU A 42 -6.42 0.60 10.35
C LEU A 42 -5.92 -0.49 11.30
N ARG A 43 -6.61 -0.71 12.43
CA ARG A 43 -6.29 -1.80 13.37
C ARG A 43 -6.38 -3.18 12.72
N ALA A 44 -7.31 -3.39 11.79
CA ALA A 44 -7.40 -4.64 11.03
C ALA A 44 -6.11 -4.96 10.25
N GLN A 45 -5.36 -3.91 9.86
CA GLN A 45 -4.07 -4.01 9.18
C GLN A 45 -2.86 -3.78 10.10
N GLN A 46 -3.07 -3.79 11.43
CA GLN A 46 -2.04 -3.49 12.43
C GLN A 46 -1.39 -2.10 12.26
N ALA A 47 -2.11 -1.17 11.65
CA ALA A 47 -1.67 0.20 11.49
C ALA A 47 -2.27 1.10 12.58
N GLU A 48 -1.52 2.09 12.98
CA GLU A 48 -1.87 3.05 14.03
C GLU A 48 -1.96 4.46 13.45
N TYR A 49 -2.94 5.21 13.92
CA TYR A 49 -3.16 6.61 13.54
C TYR A 49 -2.91 7.52 14.74
N HIS A 50 -1.91 8.36 14.65
CA HIS A 50 -1.51 9.30 15.68
C HIS A 50 -1.49 10.73 15.18
N VAL A 51 -1.94 11.66 16.02
CA VAL A 51 -1.82 13.09 15.78
C VAL A 51 -0.59 13.61 16.49
N VAL A 52 0.35 14.17 15.75
CA VAL A 52 1.65 14.58 16.25
C VAL A 52 1.95 16.04 15.89
N LYS A 53 2.62 16.73 16.77
CA LYS A 53 3.09 18.10 16.52
C LYS A 53 4.23 18.09 15.47
N ASN A 54 4.11 18.89 14.43
CA ASN A 54 5.06 18.94 13.31
C ASN A 54 6.52 19.15 13.73
N SER A 55 6.74 20.03 14.74
CA SER A 55 8.10 20.29 15.24
C SER A 55 8.74 19.08 15.91
N ILE A 56 7.95 18.24 16.59
CA ILE A 56 8.42 17.00 17.25
C ILE A 56 8.68 15.93 16.18
N LEU A 57 7.77 15.81 15.20
CA LEU A 57 7.94 14.89 14.08
C LEU A 57 9.23 15.15 13.31
N ASN A 58 9.56 16.43 13.03
CA ASN A 58 10.79 16.80 12.32
C ASN A 58 12.04 16.38 13.09
N VAL A 59 12.06 16.58 14.41
CA VAL A 59 13.18 16.15 15.26
C VAL A 59 13.32 14.63 15.28
N ALA A 60 12.21 13.90 15.44
CA ALA A 60 12.20 12.44 15.46
C ALA A 60 12.66 11.84 14.11
N CYS A 61 12.27 12.45 12.99
CA CYS A 61 12.74 12.02 11.66
C CYS A 61 14.25 12.22 11.47
N ARG A 62 14.80 13.34 11.98
CA ARG A 62 16.25 13.58 11.94
C ARG A 62 17.03 12.59 12.80
N GLU A 63 16.54 12.25 13.99
CA GLU A 63 17.18 11.26 14.86
C GLU A 63 17.23 9.87 14.21
N ARG A 64 16.20 9.52 13.45
CA ARG A 64 16.14 8.23 12.72
C ARG A 64 16.79 8.24 11.35
N LYS A 65 17.42 9.33 10.93
CA LYS A 65 18.03 9.48 9.60
C LYS A 65 17.04 9.17 8.45
N LEU A 66 15.75 9.41 8.68
CA LEU A 66 14.77 9.37 7.62
C LEU A 66 14.97 10.59 6.69
N PRO A 67 14.59 10.51 5.42
CA PRO A 67 14.70 11.65 4.51
C PRO A 67 13.92 12.83 5.09
N GLU A 68 14.53 14.01 5.06
CA GLU A 68 13.90 15.23 5.59
C GLU A 68 12.53 15.43 4.93
N LEU A 69 11.52 15.58 5.77
CA LEU A 69 10.17 15.86 5.31
C LEU A 69 10.15 17.24 4.65
N GLU A 70 9.47 17.34 3.53
CA GLU A 70 9.31 18.63 2.87
C GLU A 70 8.62 19.64 3.78
N SER A 71 9.09 20.86 3.80
CA SER A 71 8.51 21.94 4.61
C SER A 71 7.03 22.17 4.28
N SER A 72 6.62 21.90 3.04
CA SER A 72 5.23 21.96 2.59
C SER A 72 4.30 20.96 3.32
N TRP A 73 4.78 19.79 3.65
CA TRP A 73 4.00 18.75 4.36
C TRP A 73 3.83 19.04 5.85
N LEU A 74 4.75 19.80 6.43
CA LEU A 74 4.74 20.19 7.83
C LEU A 74 3.89 21.46 8.09
N ILE A 75 3.28 22.04 7.07
CA ILE A 75 2.39 23.19 7.21
C ILE A 75 1.01 22.71 7.63
N GLY A 76 0.46 23.30 8.69
CA GLY A 76 -0.89 23.01 9.20
C GLY A 76 -0.96 21.77 10.08
N GLN A 77 -2.13 21.17 10.17
CA GLN A 77 -2.40 20.01 11.02
C GLN A 77 -1.86 18.74 10.34
N THR A 78 -1.20 17.90 11.11
CA THR A 78 -0.58 16.69 10.56
C THR A 78 -0.83 15.51 11.49
N ALA A 79 -1.36 14.46 10.92
CA ALA A 79 -1.46 13.15 11.54
C ALA A 79 -0.54 12.18 10.81
N ILE A 80 0.02 11.25 11.56
CA ILE A 80 0.87 10.18 11.03
C ILE A 80 0.11 8.86 11.07
N VAL A 81 0.28 8.07 10.02
CA VAL A 81 -0.16 6.68 9.97
C VAL A 81 1.08 5.82 9.85
N VAL A 82 1.28 4.97 10.84
CA VAL A 82 2.46 4.09 10.97
C VAL A 82 2.01 2.69 11.34
N GLY A 83 2.86 1.71 11.18
CA GLY A 83 2.52 0.32 11.47
C GLY A 83 1.92 -0.40 10.27
N GLY A 84 1.65 -1.70 10.46
CA GLY A 84 1.14 -2.56 9.40
C GLY A 84 2.24 -3.18 8.54
N ARG A 85 1.93 -4.37 8.05
CA ARG A 85 2.86 -5.19 7.26
C ARG A 85 2.88 -4.80 5.79
N ASN A 86 1.74 -4.30 5.29
CA ASN A 86 1.52 -4.01 3.88
C ASN A 86 1.22 -2.52 3.66
N PRO A 87 2.17 -1.71 3.18
CA PRO A 87 1.93 -0.29 2.92
C PRO A 87 0.81 -0.05 1.88
N SER A 88 0.67 -0.94 0.88
CA SER A 88 -0.37 -0.83 -0.15
C SER A 88 -1.78 -0.93 0.41
N GLU A 89 -2.02 -1.83 1.38
CA GLU A 89 -3.36 -2.00 1.99
C GLU A 89 -3.72 -0.81 2.86
N VAL A 90 -2.76 -0.28 3.62
CA VAL A 90 -2.96 0.93 4.40
C VAL A 90 -3.22 2.13 3.49
N ALA A 91 -2.47 2.28 2.40
CA ALA A 91 -2.70 3.30 1.39
C ALA A 91 -4.10 3.17 0.75
N LYS A 92 -4.59 1.94 0.47
CA LYS A 92 -5.95 1.71 -0.03
C LYS A 92 -7.02 2.20 0.94
N ILE A 93 -6.89 1.88 2.22
CA ILE A 93 -7.84 2.32 3.26
C ILE A 93 -7.85 3.84 3.33
N LEU A 94 -6.67 4.47 3.37
CA LEU A 94 -6.55 5.92 3.39
C LEU A 94 -7.18 6.55 2.13
N THR A 95 -6.83 6.10 0.94
CA THR A 95 -7.36 6.65 -0.32
C THR A 95 -8.86 6.43 -0.45
N LYS A 96 -9.38 5.28 -0.04
CA LYS A 96 -10.82 5.00 -0.02
C LYS A 96 -11.55 5.96 0.92
N TYR A 97 -11.02 6.11 2.13
CA TYR A 97 -11.59 7.02 3.12
C TYR A 97 -11.56 8.49 2.67
N PHE A 98 -10.52 8.87 1.91
CA PHE A 98 -10.43 10.18 1.27
C PHE A 98 -11.52 10.44 0.26
N LYS A 99 -11.74 9.47 -0.63
CA LYS A 99 -12.73 9.59 -1.70
C LYS A 99 -14.17 9.60 -1.16
N ASP A 100 -14.43 8.78 -0.14
CA ASP A 100 -15.78 8.63 0.40
C ASP A 100 -16.23 9.84 1.23
N LYS A 101 -15.31 10.48 1.94
CA LYS A 101 -15.66 11.55 2.89
C LYS A 101 -15.09 12.94 2.56
N GLU A 102 -14.18 13.06 1.60
CA GLU A 102 -13.50 14.32 1.19
C GLU A 102 -12.91 15.15 2.36
N LYS A 103 -12.78 14.54 3.54
CA LYS A 103 -12.47 15.23 4.79
C LYS A 103 -11.01 15.18 5.19
N LEU A 104 -10.27 14.24 4.68
CA LEU A 104 -8.84 14.06 4.91
C LEU A 104 -8.06 14.49 3.64
N ALA A 105 -6.94 15.15 3.74
CA ALA A 105 -6.03 15.39 2.62
C ALA A 105 -4.72 14.64 2.86
N LEU A 106 -4.33 13.82 1.91
CA LEU A 106 -3.05 13.13 1.98
C LEU A 106 -1.96 14.13 1.59
N LYS A 107 -1.00 14.38 2.45
CA LYS A 107 0.11 15.29 2.18
C LYS A 107 1.25 14.59 1.47
N GLY A 108 1.44 13.32 1.75
CA GLY A 108 2.51 12.51 1.23
C GLY A 108 2.94 11.45 2.23
N GLY A 109 4.11 10.91 2.04
CA GLY A 109 4.66 9.91 2.95
C GLY A 109 6.14 9.65 2.71
N VAL A 110 6.67 8.76 3.51
CA VAL A 110 8.03 8.23 3.38
C VAL A 110 7.93 6.72 3.38
N LEU A 111 8.59 6.07 2.43
CA LEU A 111 8.75 4.62 2.37
C LEU A 111 10.23 4.26 2.36
N GLY A 112 10.72 3.75 3.49
CA GLY A 112 12.16 3.54 3.69
C GLY A 112 12.93 4.85 3.55
N GLN A 113 13.71 4.98 2.48
CA GLN A 113 14.46 6.20 2.17
C GLN A 113 13.85 7.03 1.02
N SER A 114 12.75 6.58 0.44
CA SER A 114 12.09 7.27 -0.67
C SER A 114 10.97 8.17 -0.16
N ARG A 115 10.90 9.39 -0.68
CA ARG A 115 9.79 10.30 -0.44
C ARG A 115 8.65 9.98 -1.41
N LEU A 116 7.44 9.98 -0.91
CA LEU A 116 6.25 9.73 -1.69
C LEU A 116 5.39 10.99 -1.71
N SER A 117 5.08 11.48 -2.89
CA SER A 117 4.07 12.52 -3.06
C SER A 117 2.66 11.94 -2.87
N ALA A 118 1.65 12.81 -2.78
CA ALA A 118 0.25 12.36 -2.70
C ALA A 118 -0.15 11.49 -3.91
N ALA A 119 0.37 11.79 -5.11
CA ALA A 119 0.13 11.02 -6.32
C ALA A 119 0.76 9.62 -6.25
N ASP A 120 1.95 9.50 -5.66
CA ASP A 120 2.64 8.22 -5.49
C ASP A 120 1.91 7.32 -4.48
N VAL A 121 1.31 7.91 -3.43
CA VAL A 121 0.48 7.15 -2.49
C VAL A 121 -0.80 6.65 -3.16
N ASP A 122 -1.40 7.43 -4.05
CA ASP A 122 -2.52 6.97 -4.88
C ASP A 122 -2.11 5.84 -5.83
N ALA A 123 -0.91 5.90 -6.41
CA ALA A 123 -0.37 4.80 -7.20
C ALA A 123 -0.13 3.55 -6.35
N LEU A 124 0.45 3.70 -5.15
CA LEU A 124 0.61 2.60 -4.18
C LEU A 124 -0.73 1.95 -3.80
N SER A 125 -1.80 2.75 -3.68
CA SER A 125 -3.12 2.22 -3.35
C SER A 125 -3.69 1.28 -4.43
N LYS A 126 -3.22 1.39 -5.67
CA LYS A 126 -3.64 0.52 -6.79
C LYS A 126 -2.84 -0.79 -6.84
N LEU A 127 -1.72 -0.86 -6.15
CA LEU A 127 -0.88 -2.06 -6.14
C LEU A 127 -1.51 -3.18 -5.31
N PRO A 128 -1.37 -4.44 -5.73
CA PRO A 128 -1.74 -5.60 -4.92
C PRO A 128 -0.81 -5.76 -3.70
N SER A 129 -1.10 -6.74 -2.85
CA SER A 129 -0.27 -7.05 -1.68
C SER A 129 1.15 -7.44 -2.08
N LEU A 130 2.10 -7.29 -1.15
CA LEU A 130 3.50 -7.64 -1.38
C LEU A 130 3.70 -9.09 -1.85
N ASP A 131 2.91 -10.02 -1.32
CA ASP A 131 3.02 -11.44 -1.68
C ASP A 131 2.53 -11.69 -3.11
N THR A 132 1.45 -10.99 -3.54
CA THR A 132 0.99 -11.03 -4.94
C THR A 132 2.00 -10.39 -5.90
N LEU A 133 2.65 -9.30 -5.51
CA LEU A 133 3.71 -8.69 -6.32
C LEU A 133 4.91 -9.62 -6.48
N ARG A 134 5.32 -10.30 -5.42
CA ARG A 134 6.37 -11.32 -5.46
C ARG A 134 5.99 -12.49 -6.37
N ALA A 135 4.75 -12.98 -6.26
CA ALA A 135 4.24 -14.04 -7.12
C ALA A 135 4.20 -13.63 -8.60
N GLN A 136 3.77 -12.40 -8.89
CA GLN A 136 3.80 -11.85 -10.25
C GLN A 136 5.22 -11.74 -10.80
N LEU A 137 6.18 -11.29 -9.99
CA LEU A 137 7.58 -11.19 -10.39
C LEU A 137 8.16 -12.58 -10.70
N LEU A 138 7.91 -13.58 -9.86
CA LEU A 138 8.30 -14.96 -10.12
C LEU A 138 7.63 -15.52 -11.39
N GLY A 139 6.34 -15.20 -11.59
CA GLY A 139 5.62 -15.55 -12.81
C GLY A 139 6.26 -14.96 -14.07
N LEU A 140 6.63 -13.67 -14.02
CA LEU A 140 7.31 -13.01 -15.14
C LEU A 140 8.68 -13.62 -15.45
N LEU A 141 9.44 -14.03 -14.44
CA LEU A 141 10.73 -14.71 -14.61
C LEU A 141 10.58 -16.10 -15.24
N SER A 142 9.51 -16.83 -14.93
CA SER A 142 9.23 -18.15 -15.49
C SER A 142 8.50 -18.10 -16.85
N GLN A 143 7.95 -16.94 -17.23
CA GLN A 143 7.13 -16.76 -18.44
C GLN A 143 7.84 -17.12 -19.73
N PRO A 144 9.15 -16.79 -19.97
CA PRO A 144 9.82 -17.16 -21.21
C PRO A 144 9.87 -18.69 -21.41
N ALA A 145 10.20 -19.45 -20.37
CA ALA A 145 10.22 -20.91 -20.43
C ALA A 145 8.82 -21.50 -20.65
N THR A 146 7.83 -20.96 -19.95
CA THR A 146 6.42 -21.38 -20.07
C THR A 146 5.86 -21.08 -21.45
N SER A 147 6.20 -19.92 -22.05
CA SER A 147 5.74 -19.56 -23.39
C SER A 147 6.29 -20.51 -24.45
N LEU A 148 7.56 -20.91 -24.34
CA LEU A 148 8.20 -21.85 -25.23
C LEU A 148 7.54 -23.23 -25.16
N VAL A 149 7.25 -23.72 -23.97
CA VAL A 149 6.53 -24.99 -23.77
C VAL A 149 5.12 -24.90 -24.34
N ARG A 150 4.41 -23.79 -24.13
CA ARG A 150 3.05 -23.60 -24.71
C ARG A 150 3.06 -23.64 -26.24
N VAL A 151 4.05 -23.04 -26.90
CA VAL A 151 4.16 -23.08 -28.36
C VAL A 151 4.40 -24.52 -28.84
N LEU A 152 5.26 -25.29 -28.16
CA LEU A 152 5.50 -26.68 -28.49
C LEU A 152 4.26 -27.58 -28.25
N GLN A 153 3.52 -27.32 -27.19
CA GLN A 153 2.26 -28.02 -26.89
C GLN A 153 1.10 -27.60 -27.81
N GLY A 154 1.13 -26.40 -28.34
CA GLY A 154 0.06 -25.86 -29.17
C GLY A 154 -0.24 -26.67 -30.43
N VAL A 155 0.82 -27.24 -31.04
CA VAL A 155 0.66 -28.04 -32.28
C VAL A 155 -0.08 -29.35 -32.02
N PRO A 156 0.34 -30.23 -31.08
CA PRO A 156 -0.41 -31.46 -30.80
C PRO A 156 -1.81 -31.19 -30.19
N GLN A 157 -1.92 -30.14 -29.35
CA GLN A 157 -3.21 -29.76 -28.76
C GLN A 157 -4.22 -29.29 -29.81
N GLY A 158 -3.75 -28.55 -30.84
CA GLY A 158 -4.58 -28.15 -31.98
C GLY A 158 -5.14 -29.35 -32.77
N LEU A 159 -4.29 -30.36 -33.00
CA LEU A 159 -4.74 -31.61 -33.65
C LEU A 159 -5.76 -32.38 -32.78
N LEU A 160 -5.55 -32.48 -31.49
CA LEU A 160 -6.50 -33.12 -30.57
C LEU A 160 -7.84 -32.40 -30.55
N ASN A 161 -7.86 -31.08 -30.51
CA ASN A 161 -9.08 -30.29 -30.50
C ASN A 161 -9.87 -30.46 -31.82
N VAL A 162 -9.20 -30.54 -32.98
CA VAL A 162 -9.85 -30.81 -34.26
C VAL A 162 -10.44 -32.22 -34.33
N LEU A 163 -9.73 -33.23 -33.82
CA LEU A 163 -10.23 -34.59 -33.75
C LEU A 163 -11.43 -34.71 -32.78
N GLN A 164 -11.38 -34.06 -31.63
CA GLN A 164 -12.49 -33.99 -30.69
C GLN A 164 -13.72 -33.30 -31.33
N ALA A 165 -13.53 -32.14 -31.93
CA ALA A 165 -14.61 -31.42 -32.61
C ALA A 165 -15.24 -32.27 -33.74
N LYS A 166 -14.41 -33.03 -34.46
CA LYS A 166 -14.91 -33.94 -35.50
C LYS A 166 -15.67 -35.14 -34.92
N SER A 167 -15.21 -35.67 -33.81
CA SER A 167 -15.94 -36.76 -33.13
C SER A 167 -17.26 -36.31 -32.51
N GLU A 168 -17.34 -35.09 -32.02
CA GLU A 168 -18.57 -34.49 -31.47
C GLU A 168 -19.53 -34.03 -32.61
N ALA A 169 -18.97 -33.57 -33.73
CA ALA A 169 -19.75 -33.18 -34.92
C ALA A 169 -20.22 -34.35 -35.78
N ALA A 170 -19.70 -35.58 -35.57
CA ALA A 170 -20.21 -36.79 -36.16
C ALA A 170 -21.41 -37.27 -35.30
N PRO A 171 -22.67 -36.91 -35.65
CA PRO A 171 -23.82 -37.44 -34.98
C PRO A 171 -23.79 -38.95 -35.11
N ALA A 172 -24.22 -39.67 -34.07
CA ALA A 172 -24.47 -41.10 -34.07
C ALA A 172 -25.34 -41.50 -35.31
N ALA A 173 -24.68 -41.72 -36.41
CA ALA A 173 -25.28 -42.38 -37.58
C ALA A 173 -24.92 -43.86 -37.46
N THR A 174 -25.60 -44.52 -36.52
CA THR A 174 -25.80 -45.99 -36.56
C THR A 174 -26.82 -46.36 -35.52
N THR A 175 -28.06 -46.39 -35.86
CA THR A 175 -29.03 -47.50 -35.63
C THR A 175 -30.14 -47.37 -36.62
#